data_4006a5e12770de20c624311d1011e930
#
_entry.id   4006a5e12770de20c624311d1011e930
#
_cell.length_a   1.000
_cell.length_b   1.000
_cell.length_c   1.000
_cell.angle_alpha   90.00
_cell.angle_beta   90.00
_cell.angle_gamma   90.00
#
_symmetry.space_group_name_H-M   'P 1'
#
loop_
_entity.id
_entity.type
_entity.pdbx_description
1 polymer ?
#
loop_
_entity_poly.entity_id
_entity_poly.type
_entity_poly.pdbx_seq_one_letter_code
_entity_poly.pdbx_strand_id
1 'polypeptide(L)'
;PSFRGPIDTLRTAGADWSNWSRAYETSGQVFLSPGPRRYVQLDVRFLSEDSFAAATLDDIILEFDNPLAQETRAEVFPIEVGPGERSQFTYYLRSDFVSSSRGFDQIQLASTAGATFRALRLAGEAVTPTVEETEQGFKVLLAEPVRRSTLVEIDFESILYLNQTRFEAFLFNSALSTTARQPVDPGDAEAAIASDRTFVSLPTDGRLFAGLSLSNRVITPNGDGISDQLHIDLDLFKVLDPRPVIISVYTLTGRRVALISDAAITAGHQTYHWDGRDSHGRIVAPGIYILRVTAEGDALTRSENHLISVAY
;
A
#
# COMPACT_ATOMS: atom_id res chain seq x y z
N PRO A 1 -3.15 -61.51 -25.70
CA PRO A 1 -3.05 -60.10 -26.06
C PRO A 1 -3.55 -59.28 -24.90
N SER A 2 -2.65 -58.59 -24.24
CA SER A 2 -3.01 -57.63 -23.16
C SER A 2 -3.58 -56.37 -23.82
N PHE A 3 -4.85 -56.15 -23.68
CA PHE A 3 -5.45 -54.87 -23.99
C PHE A 3 -4.94 -53.80 -23.01
N ARG A 4 -4.03 -52.97 -23.48
CA ARG A 4 -3.74 -51.70 -22.77
C ARG A 4 -4.85 -50.74 -23.12
N GLY A 5 -5.61 -50.33 -22.13
CA GLY A 5 -6.55 -49.21 -22.30
C GLY A 5 -5.85 -47.91 -22.68
N PRO A 6 -6.57 -46.89 -23.12
CA PRO A 6 -6.00 -45.57 -23.42
C PRO A 6 -5.26 -45.05 -22.19
N ILE A 7 -4.08 -44.51 -22.41
CA ILE A 7 -3.32 -43.81 -21.35
C ILE A 7 -4.02 -42.45 -21.12
N ASP A 8 -4.64 -42.32 -19.96
CA ASP A 8 -5.17 -41.04 -19.53
C ASP A 8 -4.07 -40.27 -18.79
N THR A 9 -3.73 -39.11 -19.25
CA THR A 9 -2.69 -38.27 -18.67
C THR A 9 -3.33 -37.22 -17.80
N LEU A 10 -3.37 -37.44 -16.49
CA LEU A 10 -3.79 -36.45 -15.52
C LEU A 10 -2.63 -35.46 -15.28
N ARG A 11 -2.83 -34.21 -15.64
CA ARG A 11 -1.89 -33.12 -15.33
C ARG A 11 -2.42 -32.39 -14.11
N THR A 12 -1.67 -32.41 -13.01
CA THR A 12 -1.97 -31.64 -11.81
C THR A 12 -1.04 -30.43 -11.71
N ALA A 13 -1.58 -29.30 -11.27
CA ALA A 13 -0.78 -28.13 -10.98
C ALA A 13 0.23 -28.45 -9.86
N GLY A 14 1.52 -28.17 -10.10
CA GLY A 14 2.59 -28.31 -9.13
C GLY A 14 2.77 -27.05 -8.29
N ALA A 15 3.78 -27.06 -7.42
CA ALA A 15 4.08 -25.93 -6.54
C ALA A 15 4.55 -24.66 -7.27
N ASP A 16 4.95 -24.79 -8.53
CA ASP A 16 5.38 -23.73 -9.44
C ASP A 16 4.22 -23.02 -10.19
N TRP A 17 2.98 -23.49 -9.97
CA TRP A 17 1.80 -22.83 -10.49
C TRP A 17 1.29 -21.76 -9.52
N SER A 18 0.78 -20.66 -10.07
CA SER A 18 0.04 -19.68 -9.27
C SER A 18 -1.28 -20.26 -8.76
N ASN A 19 -1.84 -19.66 -7.72
CA ASN A 19 -3.22 -19.91 -7.36
C ASN A 19 -4.17 -19.51 -8.52
N TRP A 20 -5.39 -20.06 -8.52
CA TRP A 20 -6.44 -19.64 -9.43
C TRP A 20 -6.71 -18.14 -9.26
N SER A 21 -6.87 -17.43 -10.37
CA SER A 21 -7.40 -16.08 -10.34
C SER A 21 -8.90 -16.09 -9.93
N ARG A 22 -9.42 -14.92 -9.59
CA ARG A 22 -10.88 -14.75 -9.57
C ARG A 22 -11.47 -15.03 -10.98
N ALA A 23 -12.78 -15.30 -11.05
CA ALA A 23 -13.45 -15.48 -12.31
C ALA A 23 -13.35 -14.25 -13.20
N TYR A 24 -13.33 -14.47 -14.53
CA TYR A 24 -13.47 -13.41 -15.52
C TYR A 24 -14.96 -13.12 -15.71
N GLU A 25 -15.33 -11.85 -15.70
CA GLU A 25 -16.72 -11.40 -15.76
C GLU A 25 -17.09 -10.84 -17.14
N THR A 26 -16.10 -10.35 -17.89
CA THR A 26 -16.33 -9.68 -19.16
C THR A 26 -15.29 -10.08 -20.22
N SER A 27 -15.68 -10.07 -21.48
CA SER A 27 -14.76 -10.22 -22.62
C SER A 27 -13.78 -9.04 -22.67
N GLY A 28 -12.54 -9.29 -23.11
CA GLY A 28 -11.48 -8.26 -23.21
C GLY A 28 -10.85 -7.90 -21.87
N GLN A 29 -11.16 -8.60 -20.79
CA GLN A 29 -10.54 -8.38 -19.49
C GLN A 29 -9.06 -8.74 -19.51
N VAL A 30 -8.23 -7.91 -18.85
CA VAL A 30 -6.80 -8.18 -18.70
C VAL A 30 -6.58 -9.50 -17.96
N PHE A 31 -5.56 -10.26 -18.39
CA PHE A 31 -5.21 -11.52 -17.76
C PHE A 31 -4.84 -11.33 -16.29
N LEU A 32 -5.54 -12.03 -15.40
CA LEU A 32 -5.48 -11.81 -13.95
C LEU A 32 -4.41 -12.63 -13.24
N SER A 33 -3.92 -13.71 -13.87
CA SER A 33 -2.85 -14.52 -13.29
C SER A 33 -1.49 -13.86 -13.48
N PRO A 34 -0.50 -14.16 -12.61
CA PRO A 34 0.84 -13.61 -12.74
C PRO A 34 1.48 -13.94 -14.08
N GLY A 35 2.10 -12.96 -14.72
CA GLY A 35 2.91 -13.11 -15.94
C GLY A 35 4.34 -12.58 -15.70
N PRO A 36 5.33 -12.97 -16.53
CA PRO A 36 5.22 -13.90 -17.66
C PRO A 36 5.16 -15.37 -17.24
N ARG A 37 4.36 -16.18 -17.93
CA ARG A 37 4.28 -17.63 -17.69
C ARG A 37 4.21 -18.38 -19.02
N ARG A 38 4.77 -19.59 -19.04
CA ARG A 38 4.83 -20.42 -20.23
C ARG A 38 3.54 -21.19 -20.49
N TYR A 39 2.80 -21.49 -19.43
CA TYR A 39 1.60 -22.31 -19.48
C TYR A 39 0.45 -21.59 -18.79
N VAL A 40 -0.74 -21.77 -19.34
CA VAL A 40 -2.01 -21.26 -18.81
C VAL A 40 -2.98 -22.41 -18.71
N GLN A 41 -3.70 -22.51 -17.61
CA GLN A 41 -4.81 -23.42 -17.42
C GLN A 41 -6.10 -22.60 -17.25
N LEU A 42 -7.13 -22.98 -18.02
CA LEU A 42 -8.47 -22.37 -17.96
C LEU A 42 -9.44 -23.37 -17.37
N ASP A 43 -10.27 -22.94 -16.44
CA ASP A 43 -11.43 -23.68 -15.92
C ASP A 43 -12.70 -22.95 -16.40
N VAL A 44 -13.49 -23.60 -17.25
CA VAL A 44 -14.73 -23.04 -17.79
C VAL A 44 -15.89 -23.82 -17.20
N ARG A 45 -16.79 -23.09 -16.51
CA ARG A 45 -17.96 -23.69 -15.87
C ARG A 45 -19.23 -23.19 -16.51
N PHE A 46 -20.02 -24.10 -17.03
CA PHE A 46 -21.35 -23.83 -17.53
C PHE A 46 -22.36 -24.10 -16.41
N LEU A 47 -23.13 -23.07 -16.06
CA LEU A 47 -24.19 -23.16 -15.07
C LEU A 47 -25.52 -22.82 -15.79
N SER A 48 -26.54 -23.64 -15.57
CA SER A 48 -27.89 -23.37 -16.05
C SER A 48 -28.88 -23.63 -14.91
N GLU A 49 -29.77 -22.70 -14.67
CA GLU A 49 -30.90 -22.84 -13.73
C GLU A 49 -32.11 -23.50 -14.39
N ASP A 50 -32.14 -23.57 -15.75
CA ASP A 50 -33.21 -24.17 -16.53
C ASP A 50 -32.69 -25.43 -17.22
N SER A 51 -33.37 -26.55 -17.01
CA SER A 51 -33.06 -27.84 -17.66
C SER A 51 -33.25 -27.85 -19.19
N PHE A 52 -33.94 -26.87 -19.74
CA PHE A 52 -34.15 -26.69 -21.17
C PHE A 52 -33.25 -25.61 -21.82
N ALA A 53 -32.44 -24.94 -21.02
CA ALA A 53 -31.48 -23.94 -21.48
C ALA A 53 -30.05 -24.41 -21.24
N ALA A 54 -29.19 -24.28 -22.25
CA ALA A 54 -27.76 -24.55 -22.15
C ALA A 54 -26.95 -23.30 -22.53
N ALA A 55 -25.95 -23.01 -21.78
CA ALA A 55 -24.94 -22.01 -22.17
C ALA A 55 -24.05 -22.62 -23.26
N THR A 56 -23.71 -21.85 -24.28
CA THR A 56 -22.74 -22.21 -25.32
C THR A 56 -21.56 -21.24 -25.26
N LEU A 57 -20.39 -21.78 -25.59
CA LEU A 57 -19.18 -21.00 -25.75
C LEU A 57 -18.60 -21.30 -27.11
N ASP A 58 -18.52 -20.29 -27.97
CA ASP A 58 -18.06 -20.47 -29.35
C ASP A 58 -16.54 -20.50 -29.42
N ASP A 59 -15.86 -19.52 -28.75
CA ASP A 59 -14.41 -19.48 -28.70
C ASP A 59 -13.89 -18.79 -27.43
N ILE A 60 -12.63 -19.06 -27.14
CA ILE A 60 -11.84 -18.35 -26.10
C ILE A 60 -10.59 -17.82 -26.78
N ILE A 61 -10.43 -16.51 -26.77
CA ILE A 61 -9.28 -15.83 -27.35
C ILE A 61 -8.35 -15.36 -26.22
N LEU A 62 -7.08 -15.78 -26.27
CA LEU A 62 -6.01 -15.29 -25.39
C LEU A 62 -5.04 -14.47 -26.23
N GLU A 63 -4.94 -13.19 -25.93
CA GLU A 63 -3.92 -12.32 -26.51
C GLU A 63 -2.68 -12.32 -25.64
N PHE A 64 -1.51 -12.51 -26.24
CA PHE A 64 -0.22 -12.52 -25.54
C PHE A 64 0.89 -11.97 -26.42
N ASP A 65 1.93 -11.44 -25.78
CA ASP A 65 3.17 -10.98 -26.44
C ASP A 65 4.39 -11.56 -25.72
N ASN A 66 5.56 -11.36 -26.31
CA ASN A 66 6.82 -11.66 -25.64
C ASN A 66 7.00 -10.80 -24.40
N PRO A 67 7.52 -11.34 -23.29
CA PRO A 67 7.71 -10.59 -22.08
C PRO A 67 8.75 -9.47 -22.26
N LEU A 68 8.65 -8.44 -21.44
CA LEU A 68 9.66 -7.38 -21.38
C LEU A 68 10.99 -7.93 -20.85
N ALA A 69 10.94 -8.75 -19.82
CA ALA A 69 12.05 -9.55 -19.31
C ALA A 69 11.56 -10.99 -19.05
N GLN A 70 12.43 -11.97 -19.19
CA GLN A 70 12.09 -13.38 -18.97
C GLN A 70 11.71 -13.67 -17.52
N GLU A 71 12.48 -13.10 -16.60
CA GLU A 71 12.26 -13.18 -15.17
C GLU A 71 12.60 -11.84 -14.53
N THR A 72 11.84 -11.47 -13.52
CA THR A 72 12.07 -10.26 -12.74
C THR A 72 11.92 -10.58 -11.27
N ARG A 73 12.86 -10.16 -10.45
CA ARG A 73 12.84 -10.33 -9.00
C ARG A 73 13.10 -9.00 -8.34
N ALA A 74 12.42 -8.74 -7.24
CA ALA A 74 12.65 -7.52 -6.48
C ALA A 74 12.49 -7.71 -4.99
N GLU A 75 13.16 -6.84 -4.28
CA GLU A 75 13.12 -6.71 -2.83
C GLU A 75 13.23 -5.26 -2.41
N VAL A 76 12.81 -4.96 -1.19
CA VAL A 76 12.91 -3.63 -0.58
C VAL A 76 13.75 -3.69 0.70
N PHE A 77 14.54 -2.64 0.94
CA PHE A 77 15.29 -2.46 2.17
C PHE A 77 15.24 -1.00 2.63
N PRO A 78 15.13 -0.74 3.95
CA PRO A 78 14.97 -1.66 5.07
C PRO A 78 13.61 -2.37 5.08
N ILE A 79 13.55 -3.54 5.72
CA ILE A 79 12.35 -4.39 5.80
C ILE A 79 11.46 -4.08 7.01
N GLU A 80 11.93 -3.23 7.91
CA GLU A 80 11.21 -2.76 9.09
C GLU A 80 11.59 -1.30 9.38
N VAL A 81 10.58 -0.47 9.66
CA VAL A 81 10.76 0.95 10.00
C VAL A 81 9.78 1.38 11.09
N GLY A 82 10.06 2.51 11.75
CA GLY A 82 9.13 3.13 12.68
C GLY A 82 7.85 3.63 12.00
N PRO A 83 6.70 3.54 12.67
CA PRO A 83 5.44 4.02 12.13
C PRO A 83 5.37 5.56 12.12
N GLY A 84 4.76 6.15 11.08
CA GLY A 84 4.51 7.59 10.98
C GLY A 84 5.75 8.45 10.69
N GLU A 85 6.93 7.84 10.58
CA GLU A 85 8.16 8.55 10.27
C GLU A 85 8.49 8.47 8.78
N ARG A 86 9.00 9.58 8.21
CA ARG A 86 9.50 9.58 6.85
C ARG A 86 10.77 8.73 6.79
N SER A 87 10.70 7.61 6.12
CA SER A 87 11.78 6.64 5.99
C SER A 87 12.29 6.56 4.56
N GLN A 88 13.58 6.31 4.42
CA GLN A 88 14.24 6.09 3.14
C GLN A 88 14.31 4.59 2.85
N PHE A 89 14.04 4.22 1.60
CA PHE A 89 14.05 2.86 1.10
C PHE A 89 14.84 2.78 -0.19
N THR A 90 15.41 1.60 -0.44
CA THR A 90 15.90 1.23 -1.76
C THR A 90 15.12 0.00 -2.25
N TYR A 91 14.56 0.11 -3.44
CA TYR A 91 13.94 -0.99 -4.16
C TYR A 91 14.98 -1.57 -5.12
N TYR A 92 15.35 -2.82 -4.89
CA TYR A 92 16.29 -3.57 -5.74
C TYR A 92 15.48 -4.39 -6.72
N LEU A 93 15.76 -4.26 -8.00
CA LEU A 93 15.11 -5.00 -9.08
C LEU A 93 16.17 -5.61 -9.98
N ARG A 94 16.12 -6.92 -10.17
CA ARG A 94 16.95 -7.67 -11.11
C ARG A 94 16.08 -8.30 -12.18
N SER A 95 16.52 -8.18 -13.42
CA SER A 95 15.80 -8.70 -14.58
C SER A 95 16.72 -9.58 -15.41
N ASP A 96 16.23 -10.74 -15.82
CA ASP A 96 16.91 -11.66 -16.72
C ASP A 96 16.23 -11.65 -18.10
N PHE A 97 17.03 -11.75 -19.16
CA PHE A 97 16.56 -11.60 -20.53
C PHE A 97 16.95 -12.80 -21.39
N VAL A 98 16.08 -13.11 -22.34
CA VAL A 98 16.34 -14.04 -23.45
C VAL A 98 16.24 -13.27 -24.77
N SER A 99 16.61 -13.90 -25.88
CA SER A 99 16.63 -13.26 -27.21
C SER A 99 15.25 -12.73 -27.66
N SER A 100 14.14 -13.29 -27.15
CA SER A 100 12.79 -12.83 -27.44
C SER A 100 12.29 -11.74 -26.52
N SER A 101 13.00 -11.40 -25.44
CA SER A 101 12.59 -10.35 -24.51
C SER A 101 12.63 -8.97 -25.18
N ARG A 102 11.60 -8.16 -24.95
CA ARG A 102 11.42 -6.85 -25.57
C ARG A 102 12.25 -5.75 -24.91
N GLY A 103 12.66 -5.94 -23.63
CA GLY A 103 13.25 -4.90 -22.80
C GLY A 103 12.21 -3.93 -22.26
N PHE A 104 12.60 -3.13 -21.30
CA PHE A 104 11.76 -2.08 -20.69
C PHE A 104 12.55 -0.78 -20.55
N ASP A 105 11.85 0.33 -20.63
CA ASP A 105 12.36 1.68 -20.39
C ASP A 105 11.57 2.45 -19.34
N GLN A 106 10.47 1.87 -18.84
CA GLN A 106 9.68 2.51 -17.79
C GLN A 106 9.47 1.55 -16.63
N ILE A 107 9.58 2.10 -15.43
CA ILE A 107 9.34 1.39 -14.17
C ILE A 107 8.37 2.24 -13.36
N GLN A 108 7.23 1.67 -13.00
CA GLN A 108 6.29 2.26 -12.06
C GLN A 108 6.48 1.58 -10.71
N LEU A 109 6.65 2.35 -9.64
CA LEU A 109 6.59 1.88 -8.25
C LEU A 109 5.33 2.44 -7.61
N ALA A 110 4.51 1.55 -7.05
CA ALA A 110 3.23 1.90 -6.44
C ALA A 110 3.07 1.28 -5.05
N SER A 111 2.43 2.02 -4.16
CA SER A 111 2.08 1.58 -2.80
C SER A 111 0.86 2.34 -2.31
N THR A 112 0.07 1.73 -1.43
CA THR A 112 -1.04 2.41 -0.73
C THR A 112 -0.55 3.50 0.22
N ALA A 113 0.71 3.46 0.65
CA ALA A 113 1.33 4.50 1.46
C ALA A 113 1.89 5.67 0.64
N GLY A 114 1.87 5.55 -0.70
CA GLY A 114 2.59 6.46 -1.58
C GLY A 114 4.11 6.25 -1.51
N ALA A 115 4.81 6.79 -2.50
CA ALA A 115 6.27 6.78 -2.55
C ALA A 115 6.75 8.03 -3.31
N THR A 116 7.80 8.67 -2.82
CA THR A 116 8.42 9.83 -3.46
C THR A 116 9.81 9.44 -3.97
N PHE A 117 10.04 9.60 -5.27
CA PHE A 117 11.31 9.28 -5.91
C PHE A 117 12.47 10.11 -5.36
N ARG A 118 13.67 9.52 -5.25
CA ARG A 118 14.91 10.20 -4.85
C ARG A 118 16.05 10.02 -5.82
N ALA A 119 16.40 8.77 -6.16
CA ALA A 119 17.49 8.47 -7.07
C ALA A 119 17.29 7.12 -7.78
N LEU A 120 18.02 6.93 -8.87
CA LEU A 120 18.06 5.67 -9.60
C LEU A 120 19.50 5.34 -10.01
N ARG A 121 19.87 4.07 -9.85
CA ARG A 121 21.15 3.52 -10.32
C ARG A 121 20.89 2.29 -11.20
N LEU A 122 21.66 2.16 -12.25
CA LEU A 122 21.73 0.96 -13.11
C LEU A 122 23.12 0.36 -12.99
N ALA A 123 23.22 -0.87 -12.51
CA ALA A 123 24.50 -1.55 -12.26
C ALA A 123 25.49 -0.71 -11.39
N GLY A 124 24.94 -0.01 -10.39
CA GLY A 124 25.68 0.88 -9.49
C GLY A 124 25.95 2.31 -10.03
N GLU A 125 25.72 2.55 -11.32
CA GLU A 125 25.92 3.87 -11.93
C GLU A 125 24.66 4.74 -11.82
N ALA A 126 24.82 5.98 -11.34
CA ALA A 126 23.72 6.92 -11.20
C ALA A 126 23.14 7.33 -12.56
N VAL A 127 21.82 7.27 -12.67
CA VAL A 127 21.08 7.65 -13.87
C VAL A 127 20.02 8.68 -13.49
N THR A 128 19.82 9.67 -14.37
CA THR A 128 18.76 10.68 -14.21
C THR A 128 17.59 10.34 -15.14
N PRO A 129 16.51 9.70 -14.63
CA PRO A 129 15.33 9.42 -15.43
C PRO A 129 14.41 10.65 -15.51
N THR A 130 13.46 10.61 -16.45
CA THR A 130 12.27 11.46 -16.34
C THR A 130 11.31 10.83 -15.34
N VAL A 131 10.82 11.61 -14.39
CA VAL A 131 9.96 11.13 -13.30
C VAL A 131 8.57 11.73 -13.42
N GLU A 132 7.55 10.91 -13.31
CA GLU A 132 6.14 11.26 -13.21
C GLU A 132 5.62 10.81 -11.85
N GLU A 133 5.26 11.75 -11.00
CA GLU A 133 4.67 11.46 -9.68
C GLU A 133 3.19 11.08 -9.84
N THR A 134 2.73 10.10 -9.04
CA THR A 134 1.34 9.63 -8.98
C THR A 134 0.85 9.62 -7.53
N GLU A 135 -0.45 9.50 -7.31
CA GLU A 135 -1.01 9.38 -5.95
C GLU A 135 -0.46 8.17 -5.17
N GLN A 136 -0.14 7.08 -5.86
CA GLN A 136 0.36 5.85 -5.25
C GLN A 136 1.89 5.70 -5.29
N GLY A 137 2.59 6.65 -5.89
CA GLY A 137 4.05 6.59 -6.02
C GLY A 137 4.54 7.35 -7.24
N PHE A 138 5.31 6.69 -8.10
CA PHE A 138 5.92 7.35 -9.25
C PHE A 138 6.18 6.37 -10.40
N LYS A 139 6.39 6.95 -11.58
CA LYS A 139 6.84 6.26 -12.77
C LYS A 139 8.13 6.92 -13.27
N VAL A 140 9.14 6.14 -13.55
CA VAL A 140 10.40 6.61 -14.15
C VAL A 140 10.50 6.16 -15.59
N LEU A 141 10.98 7.05 -16.46
CA LEU A 141 11.31 6.78 -17.85
C LEU A 141 12.83 6.90 -18.03
N LEU A 142 13.44 5.81 -18.48
CA LEU A 142 14.87 5.72 -18.79
C LEU A 142 15.14 6.23 -20.21
N ALA A 143 16.30 6.85 -20.44
CA ALA A 143 16.69 7.30 -21.76
C ALA A 143 16.90 6.13 -22.75
N GLU A 144 17.39 5.00 -22.24
CA GLU A 144 17.65 3.80 -23.02
C GLU A 144 16.96 2.59 -22.37
N PRO A 145 16.39 1.68 -23.18
CA PRO A 145 15.73 0.49 -22.64
C PRO A 145 16.74 -0.51 -22.05
N VAL A 146 16.39 -1.06 -20.90
CA VAL A 146 17.11 -2.17 -20.27
C VAL A 146 16.82 -3.45 -21.05
N ARG A 147 17.86 -4.10 -21.57
CA ARG A 147 17.77 -5.33 -22.39
C ARG A 147 18.78 -6.41 -21.99
N ARG A 148 19.52 -6.18 -20.92
CA ARG A 148 20.52 -7.10 -20.37
C ARG A 148 20.30 -7.25 -18.89
N SER A 149 20.67 -8.41 -18.35
CA SER A 149 20.62 -8.63 -16.91
C SER A 149 21.38 -7.52 -16.18
N THR A 150 20.65 -6.78 -15.36
CA THR A 150 21.20 -5.64 -14.63
C THR A 150 20.46 -5.48 -13.31
N LEU A 151 21.13 -4.95 -12.31
CA LEU A 151 20.52 -4.50 -11.07
C LEU A 151 20.06 -3.05 -11.28
N VAL A 152 18.79 -2.82 -10.98
CA VAL A 152 18.19 -1.49 -10.88
C VAL A 152 17.97 -1.20 -9.41
N GLU A 153 18.49 -0.09 -8.92
CA GLU A 153 18.31 0.37 -7.55
C GLU A 153 17.53 1.68 -7.60
N ILE A 154 16.39 1.73 -6.91
CA ILE A 154 15.53 2.91 -6.88
C ILE A 154 15.43 3.37 -5.42
N ASP A 155 16.00 4.51 -5.12
CA ASP A 155 15.88 5.15 -3.82
C ASP A 155 14.61 6.00 -3.78
N PHE A 156 13.84 5.84 -2.72
CA PHE A 156 12.60 6.57 -2.52
C PHE A 156 12.30 6.79 -1.03
N GLU A 157 11.36 7.64 -0.73
CA GLU A 157 10.86 7.90 0.61
C GLU A 157 9.37 7.58 0.70
N SER A 158 8.95 7.10 1.87
CA SER A 158 7.55 6.88 2.22
C SER A 158 7.32 7.04 3.72
N ILE A 159 6.05 7.23 4.12
CA ILE A 159 5.61 7.23 5.53
C ILE A 159 4.63 6.08 5.71
N LEU A 160 4.96 5.15 6.60
CA LEU A 160 4.18 3.93 6.77
C LEU A 160 3.30 4.00 8.02
N TYR A 161 2.00 3.76 7.84
CA TYR A 161 1.00 3.67 8.90
C TYR A 161 0.42 2.26 9.06
N LEU A 162 0.54 1.42 8.02
CA LEU A 162 0.05 0.04 8.01
C LEU A 162 1.20 -0.96 8.08
N ASN A 163 0.96 -2.05 8.80
CA ASN A 163 1.89 -3.19 8.79
C ASN A 163 1.84 -3.90 7.43
N GLN A 164 2.97 -4.46 7.00
CA GLN A 164 3.11 -5.15 5.71
C GLN A 164 2.72 -4.27 4.51
N THR A 165 3.10 -2.99 4.55
CA THR A 165 2.94 -2.11 3.40
C THR A 165 3.76 -2.62 2.23
N ARG A 166 3.09 -2.91 1.11
CA ARG A 166 3.71 -3.46 -0.10
C ARG A 166 4.07 -2.35 -1.07
N PHE A 167 5.25 -2.51 -1.70
CA PHE A 167 5.70 -1.72 -2.82
C PHE A 167 5.73 -2.61 -4.06
N GLU A 168 4.85 -2.33 -5.01
CA GLU A 168 4.69 -3.12 -6.24
C GLU A 168 5.32 -2.38 -7.41
N ALA A 169 6.15 -3.09 -8.19
CA ALA A 169 6.71 -2.52 -9.39
C ALA A 169 6.10 -3.15 -10.65
N PHE A 170 5.97 -2.32 -11.68
CA PHE A 170 5.50 -2.72 -13.00
C PHE A 170 6.44 -2.17 -14.07
N LEU A 171 6.77 -3.00 -15.03
CA LEU A 171 7.61 -2.65 -16.17
C LEU A 171 6.76 -2.32 -17.39
N PHE A 172 7.23 -1.36 -18.20
CA PHE A 172 6.62 -0.97 -19.46
C PHE A 172 7.72 -0.74 -20.52
N ASN A 173 7.31 -0.73 -21.78
CA ASN A 173 8.16 -0.34 -22.89
C ASN A 173 7.43 0.71 -23.73
N SER A 174 7.96 1.93 -23.78
CA SER A 174 7.34 3.07 -24.45
C SER A 174 7.21 2.90 -25.97
N ALA A 175 8.06 2.04 -26.56
CA ALA A 175 8.03 1.75 -28.00
C ALA A 175 6.92 0.76 -28.39
N LEU A 176 6.25 0.11 -27.43
CA LEU A 176 5.16 -0.82 -27.66
C LEU A 176 3.83 -0.08 -27.55
N SER A 177 2.93 -0.32 -28.52
CA SER A 177 1.60 0.29 -28.56
C SER A 177 0.63 -0.31 -27.55
N THR A 178 1.05 -1.29 -26.76
CA THR A 178 0.19 -2.00 -25.82
C THR A 178 0.24 -1.33 -24.45
N THR A 179 -0.89 -1.31 -23.78
CA THR A 179 -1.02 -0.93 -22.37
C THR A 179 -0.59 -2.06 -21.43
N ALA A 180 -0.07 -3.17 -21.97
CA ALA A 180 0.37 -4.32 -21.20
C ALA A 180 1.55 -3.96 -20.31
N ARG A 181 1.41 -4.22 -19.04
CA ARG A 181 2.44 -4.06 -18.01
C ARG A 181 2.92 -5.43 -17.57
N GLN A 182 4.21 -5.55 -17.29
CA GLN A 182 4.76 -6.73 -16.67
C GLN A 182 4.98 -6.48 -15.18
N PRO A 183 4.32 -7.23 -14.27
CA PRO A 183 4.59 -7.13 -12.85
C PRO A 183 5.99 -7.65 -12.53
N VAL A 184 6.57 -7.16 -11.43
CA VAL A 184 7.83 -7.64 -10.88
C VAL A 184 7.52 -8.56 -9.71
N ASP A 185 8.05 -9.78 -9.74
CA ASP A 185 7.85 -10.76 -8.69
C ASP A 185 8.75 -10.45 -7.46
N PRO A 186 8.28 -10.67 -6.22
CA PRO A 186 9.15 -10.65 -5.05
C PRO A 186 10.24 -11.72 -5.14
N GLY A 187 11.43 -11.42 -4.64
CA GLY A 187 12.53 -12.37 -4.57
C GLY A 187 13.89 -11.70 -4.40
N ASP A 188 14.90 -12.47 -4.05
CA ASP A 188 16.30 -12.02 -3.90
C ASP A 188 16.83 -11.44 -5.22
N ALA A 189 16.97 -10.13 -5.26
CA ALA A 189 17.51 -9.36 -6.39
C ALA A 189 18.97 -8.99 -6.18
N GLU A 190 19.40 -8.82 -4.92
CA GLU A 190 20.77 -8.47 -4.54
C GLU A 190 21.21 -9.24 -3.29
N ALA A 191 22.05 -10.24 -3.49
CA ALA A 191 22.48 -11.19 -2.45
C ALA A 191 23.17 -10.54 -1.23
N ALA A 192 23.62 -9.28 -1.34
CA ALA A 192 24.19 -8.54 -0.22
C ALA A 192 23.10 -7.97 0.72
N ILE A 193 21.85 -8.00 0.32
CA ILE A 193 20.72 -7.46 1.07
C ILE A 193 19.98 -8.61 1.75
N ALA A 194 19.76 -8.52 3.05
CA ALA A 194 19.02 -9.53 3.82
C ALA A 194 17.50 -9.36 3.66
N SER A 195 17.00 -9.51 2.43
CA SER A 195 15.59 -9.41 2.04
C SER A 195 15.30 -10.34 0.86
N ASP A 196 14.05 -10.68 0.65
CA ASP A 196 13.53 -11.40 -0.51
C ASP A 196 12.08 -10.96 -0.82
N ARG A 197 11.68 -9.80 -0.26
CA ARG A 197 10.29 -9.37 -0.24
C ARG A 197 10.14 -7.90 -0.60
N THR A 198 8.96 -7.55 -1.12
CA THR A 198 8.59 -6.20 -1.53
C THR A 198 7.64 -5.50 -0.54
N PHE A 199 7.57 -5.98 0.69
CA PHE A 199 6.77 -5.35 1.75
C PHE A 199 7.64 -5.00 2.96
N VAL A 200 7.25 -3.93 3.65
CA VAL A 200 7.90 -3.42 4.86
C VAL A 200 6.96 -3.59 6.04
N SER A 201 7.50 -4.04 7.16
CA SER A 201 6.77 -4.25 8.41
C SER A 201 6.95 -3.08 9.37
N LEU A 202 5.97 -2.87 10.25
CA LEU A 202 6.08 -2.02 11.42
C LEU A 202 6.34 -2.88 12.67
N PRO A 203 7.02 -2.37 13.70
CA PRO A 203 7.25 -3.09 14.95
C PRO A 203 5.94 -3.57 15.58
N THR A 204 5.95 -4.80 16.14
CA THR A 204 4.77 -5.43 16.77
C THR A 204 4.62 -5.05 18.24
N ASP A 205 4.66 -3.78 18.57
CA ASP A 205 4.62 -3.26 19.95
C ASP A 205 3.23 -3.01 20.52
N GLY A 206 2.17 -3.37 19.78
CA GLY A 206 0.77 -3.22 20.20
C GLY A 206 0.28 -1.77 20.27
N ARG A 207 1.06 -0.78 19.81
CA ARG A 207 0.62 0.61 19.72
C ARG A 207 -0.35 0.75 18.54
N LEU A 208 -1.52 1.37 18.78
CA LEU A 208 -2.47 1.76 17.74
C LEU A 208 -2.28 3.21 17.33
N PHE A 209 -1.80 4.04 18.23
CA PHE A 209 -1.39 5.40 17.95
C PHE A 209 -0.08 5.70 18.69
N ALA A 210 0.73 6.51 18.07
CA ALA A 210 1.89 7.14 18.67
C ALA A 210 1.98 8.56 18.10
N GLY A 211 2.48 9.50 18.88
CA GLY A 211 2.62 10.86 18.40
C GLY A 211 1.36 11.71 18.53
N LEU A 212 0.51 11.46 19.57
CA LEU A 212 -0.46 12.49 19.92
C LEU A 212 0.31 13.74 20.33
N SER A 213 0.34 14.72 19.45
CA SER A 213 0.97 16.02 19.72
C SER A 213 -0.07 17.10 19.87
N LEU A 214 0.18 18.03 20.77
CA LEU A 214 -0.65 19.20 21.02
C LEU A 214 0.19 20.44 20.72
N SER A 215 -0.37 21.39 19.95
CA SER A 215 0.31 22.62 19.58
C SER A 215 0.77 23.42 20.82
N ASN A 216 -0.08 23.42 21.83
CA ASN A 216 0.16 24.00 23.15
C ASN A 216 -0.74 23.30 24.17
N ARG A 217 -0.45 23.46 25.45
CA ARG A 217 -1.29 22.92 26.53
C ARG A 217 -2.16 23.98 27.20
N VAL A 218 -2.04 25.23 26.75
CA VAL A 218 -2.81 26.36 27.25
C VAL A 218 -3.43 27.06 26.07
N ILE A 219 -4.75 27.23 26.09
CA ILE A 219 -5.47 28.01 25.10
C ILE A 219 -6.11 29.24 25.75
N THR A 220 -6.17 30.31 24.98
CA THR A 220 -6.75 31.59 25.37
C THR A 220 -7.80 32.02 24.34
N PRO A 221 -9.02 31.44 24.38
CA PRO A 221 -10.04 31.64 23.35
C PRO A 221 -10.70 33.02 23.44
N ASN A 222 -9.90 34.08 23.28
CA ASN A 222 -10.33 35.50 23.37
C ASN A 222 -10.51 36.16 22.00
N GLY A 223 -10.11 35.47 20.91
CA GLY A 223 -10.28 35.92 19.52
C GLY A 223 -9.17 36.86 19.04
N ASP A 224 -8.02 36.91 19.70
CA ASP A 224 -6.86 37.71 19.29
C ASP A 224 -5.97 37.05 18.25
N GLY A 225 -6.25 35.79 17.90
CA GLY A 225 -5.49 34.96 16.94
C GLY A 225 -4.28 34.25 17.58
N ILE A 226 -4.05 34.38 18.89
CA ILE A 226 -2.93 33.78 19.59
C ILE A 226 -3.44 32.72 20.57
N SER A 227 -3.11 31.45 20.30
CA SER A 227 -3.55 30.32 21.14
C SER A 227 -5.06 30.21 21.36
N ASP A 228 -5.86 30.71 20.43
CA ASP A 228 -7.33 30.62 20.48
C ASP A 228 -7.84 29.18 20.36
N GLN A 229 -7.05 28.32 19.75
CA GLN A 229 -7.40 26.93 19.48
C GLN A 229 -6.28 25.99 19.89
N LEU A 230 -6.67 24.79 20.35
CA LEU A 230 -5.79 23.65 20.51
C LEU A 230 -5.76 22.86 19.21
N HIS A 231 -4.60 22.68 18.60
CA HIS A 231 -4.39 21.75 17.51
C HIS A 231 -3.94 20.41 18.09
N ILE A 232 -4.53 19.33 17.57
CA ILE A 232 -4.34 17.96 18.02
C ILE A 232 -3.93 17.14 16.80
N ASP A 233 -2.67 16.76 16.72
CA ASP A 233 -2.18 15.87 15.67
C ASP A 233 -2.09 14.44 16.20
N LEU A 234 -2.68 13.53 15.47
CA LEU A 234 -2.79 12.12 15.81
C LEU A 234 -2.33 11.26 14.65
N ASP A 235 -1.35 10.40 14.89
CA ASP A 235 -0.96 9.32 13.97
C ASP A 235 -1.59 8.01 14.42
N LEU A 236 -2.50 7.48 13.60
CA LEU A 236 -3.16 6.19 13.82
C LEU A 236 -2.45 5.11 13.01
N PHE A 237 -2.10 3.98 13.65
CA PHE A 237 -1.35 2.89 13.02
C PHE A 237 -2.12 1.59 12.99
N LYS A 238 -1.78 0.71 12.03
CA LYS A 238 -2.23 -0.70 11.98
C LYS A 238 -3.74 -0.89 11.89
N VAL A 239 -4.48 0.15 11.54
CA VAL A 239 -5.94 0.12 11.40
C VAL A 239 -6.28 0.11 9.90
N LEU A 240 -6.61 -1.05 9.37
CA LEU A 240 -6.91 -1.23 7.95
C LEU A 240 -8.35 -0.77 7.63
N ASP A 241 -9.32 -1.28 8.38
CA ASP A 241 -10.72 -0.88 8.26
C ASP A 241 -11.04 0.30 9.17
N PRO A 242 -11.95 1.21 8.77
CA PRO A 242 -12.31 2.36 9.60
C PRO A 242 -12.76 1.95 11.00
N ARG A 243 -12.16 2.52 12.04
CA ARG A 243 -12.50 2.29 13.45
C ARG A 243 -12.80 3.59 14.15
N PRO A 244 -13.72 3.59 15.14
CA PRO A 244 -14.05 4.77 15.91
C PRO A 244 -12.84 5.34 16.64
N VAL A 245 -12.60 6.65 16.43
CA VAL A 245 -11.66 7.43 17.22
C VAL A 245 -12.40 8.56 17.88
N ILE A 246 -12.50 8.47 19.20
CA ILE A 246 -13.27 9.41 20.01
C ILE A 246 -12.31 10.40 20.68
N ILE A 247 -12.47 11.67 20.38
CA ILE A 247 -11.71 12.76 20.99
C ILE A 247 -12.68 13.64 21.76
N SER A 248 -12.49 13.72 23.08
CA SER A 248 -13.41 14.43 23.98
C SER A 248 -12.64 15.20 25.07
N VAL A 249 -13.21 16.31 25.51
CA VAL A 249 -12.71 17.12 26.63
C VAL A 249 -13.61 16.91 27.86
N TYR A 250 -12.98 16.73 29.02
CA TYR A 250 -13.63 16.51 30.29
C TYR A 250 -13.14 17.49 31.36
N THR A 251 -14.00 17.79 32.31
CA THR A 251 -13.58 18.43 33.57
C THR A 251 -12.77 17.43 34.40
N LEU A 252 -12.03 17.90 35.42
CA LEU A 252 -11.34 17.04 36.37
C LEU A 252 -12.29 16.12 37.17
N THR A 253 -13.59 16.46 37.24
CA THR A 253 -14.62 15.62 37.88
C THR A 253 -15.20 14.55 36.94
N GLY A 254 -14.69 14.43 35.69
CA GLY A 254 -15.10 13.42 34.73
C GLY A 254 -16.35 13.76 33.91
N ARG A 255 -16.90 14.97 34.00
CA ARG A 255 -18.02 15.42 33.15
C ARG A 255 -17.48 15.80 31.77
N ARG A 256 -18.03 15.20 30.70
CA ARG A 256 -17.68 15.58 29.33
C ARG A 256 -18.17 17.00 29.02
N VAL A 257 -17.29 17.81 28.50
CA VAL A 257 -17.52 19.23 28.17
C VAL A 257 -17.72 19.39 26.65
N ALA A 258 -16.87 18.74 25.86
CA ALA A 258 -16.94 18.78 24.42
C ALA A 258 -16.66 17.41 23.82
N LEU A 259 -17.26 17.15 22.67
CA LEU A 259 -16.92 16.05 21.76
C LEU A 259 -16.32 16.68 20.52
N ILE A 260 -15.05 16.42 20.25
CA ILE A 260 -14.31 16.98 19.11
C ILE A 260 -14.48 16.10 17.88
N SER A 261 -14.39 14.76 18.08
CA SER A 261 -14.59 13.77 17.03
C SER A 261 -15.11 12.45 17.62
N ASP A 262 -15.94 11.75 16.86
CA ASP A 262 -16.30 10.34 17.04
C ASP A 262 -16.31 9.60 15.69
N ALA A 263 -15.52 10.08 14.74
CA ALA A 263 -15.45 9.54 13.38
C ALA A 263 -14.73 8.20 13.34
N ALA A 264 -15.19 7.32 12.47
CA ALA A 264 -14.46 6.12 12.09
C ALA A 264 -13.39 6.48 11.05
N ILE A 265 -12.12 6.20 11.36
CA ILE A 265 -10.96 6.51 10.52
C ILE A 265 -10.06 5.30 10.35
N THR A 266 -9.30 5.27 9.26
CA THR A 266 -8.23 4.31 8.99
C THR A 266 -6.89 4.85 9.48
N ALA A 267 -5.84 4.00 9.41
CA ALA A 267 -4.47 4.42 9.68
C ALA A 267 -4.04 5.61 8.81
N GLY A 268 -3.30 6.53 9.41
CA GLY A 268 -2.83 7.75 8.78
C GLY A 268 -2.68 8.90 9.77
N HIS A 269 -2.22 10.03 9.27
CA HIS A 269 -2.12 11.28 10.00
C HIS A 269 -3.47 12.00 10.01
N GLN A 270 -3.90 12.46 11.19
CA GLN A 270 -5.16 13.19 11.40
C GLN A 270 -4.89 14.44 12.23
N THR A 271 -5.52 15.54 11.85
CA THR A 271 -5.45 16.82 12.58
C THR A 271 -6.85 17.23 13.03
N TYR A 272 -6.98 17.58 14.29
CA TYR A 272 -8.22 18.10 14.90
C TYR A 272 -7.90 19.41 15.60
N HIS A 273 -8.95 20.16 15.92
CA HIS A 273 -8.84 21.38 16.69
C HIS A 273 -10.00 21.55 17.66
N TRP A 274 -9.72 22.25 18.75
CA TRP A 274 -10.72 22.62 19.74
C TRP A 274 -10.56 24.10 20.08
N ASP A 275 -11.66 24.85 19.98
CA ASP A 275 -11.74 26.29 20.15
C ASP A 275 -12.12 26.73 21.58
N GLY A 276 -12.02 25.84 22.56
CA GLY A 276 -12.38 26.14 23.94
C GLY A 276 -13.88 26.21 24.22
N ARG A 277 -14.75 25.68 23.31
CA ARG A 277 -16.20 25.72 23.50
C ARG A 277 -16.76 24.40 23.95
N ASP A 278 -17.86 24.49 24.71
CA ASP A 278 -18.66 23.33 25.13
C ASP A 278 -19.59 22.83 24.01
N SER A 279 -20.31 21.73 24.25
CA SER A 279 -21.30 21.18 23.31
C SER A 279 -22.47 22.14 22.96
N HIS A 280 -22.59 23.26 23.66
CA HIS A 280 -23.59 24.30 23.42
C HIS A 280 -23.01 25.54 22.74
N GLY A 281 -21.73 25.48 22.32
CA GLY A 281 -21.03 26.58 21.67
C GLY A 281 -20.57 27.70 22.63
N ARG A 282 -20.65 27.51 23.94
CA ARG A 282 -20.22 28.53 24.93
C ARG A 282 -18.78 28.28 25.32
N ILE A 283 -17.99 29.32 25.45
CA ILE A 283 -16.62 29.26 25.94
C ILE A 283 -16.63 28.63 27.36
N VAL A 284 -15.81 27.62 27.58
CA VAL A 284 -15.72 26.93 28.87
C VAL A 284 -15.03 27.82 29.90
N ALA A 285 -15.31 27.65 31.20
CA ALA A 285 -14.68 28.41 32.25
C ALA A 285 -13.16 28.22 32.26
N PRO A 286 -12.39 29.25 32.67
CA PRO A 286 -10.94 29.09 32.88
C PRO A 286 -10.66 27.95 33.87
N GLY A 287 -9.66 27.11 33.55
CA GLY A 287 -9.34 25.95 34.38
C GLY A 287 -8.59 24.86 33.66
N ILE A 288 -8.41 23.76 34.36
CA ILE A 288 -7.73 22.55 33.85
C ILE A 288 -8.77 21.55 33.38
N TYR A 289 -8.53 20.98 32.21
CA TYR A 289 -9.37 19.97 31.56
C TYR A 289 -8.53 18.76 31.16
N ILE A 290 -9.21 17.64 30.91
CA ILE A 290 -8.62 16.41 30.41
C ILE A 290 -9.08 16.24 28.96
N LEU A 291 -8.13 16.31 28.02
CA LEU A 291 -8.32 15.83 26.66
C LEU A 291 -8.12 14.31 26.69
N ARG A 292 -9.13 13.56 26.25
CA ARG A 292 -9.05 12.10 26.09
C ARG A 292 -9.19 11.74 24.63
N VAL A 293 -8.24 10.94 24.14
CA VAL A 293 -8.31 10.30 22.84
C VAL A 293 -8.46 8.81 23.06
N THR A 294 -9.47 8.21 22.45
CA THR A 294 -9.75 6.76 22.50
C THR A 294 -9.83 6.22 21.09
N ALA A 295 -9.03 5.21 20.76
CA ALA A 295 -9.11 4.48 19.50
C ALA A 295 -9.47 3.01 19.77
N GLU A 296 -10.42 2.50 19.00
CA GLU A 296 -10.86 1.10 19.04
C GLU A 296 -10.14 0.32 17.94
N GLY A 297 -9.34 -0.67 18.32
CA GLY A 297 -8.76 -1.64 17.41
C GLY A 297 -9.45 -2.99 17.50
N ASP A 298 -9.08 -3.93 16.63
CA ASP A 298 -9.73 -5.25 16.57
C ASP A 298 -9.63 -6.06 17.87
N ALA A 299 -8.52 -5.96 18.57
CA ALA A 299 -8.25 -6.70 19.79
C ALA A 299 -8.16 -5.83 21.05
N LEU A 300 -7.97 -4.53 20.91
CA LEU A 300 -7.65 -3.63 22.02
C LEU A 300 -8.25 -2.25 21.79
N THR A 301 -8.87 -1.70 22.83
CA THR A 301 -9.16 -0.26 22.91
C THR A 301 -8.03 0.44 23.64
N ARG A 302 -7.52 1.52 23.07
CA ARG A 302 -6.47 2.36 23.66
C ARG A 302 -6.99 3.74 23.94
N SER A 303 -6.64 4.28 25.11
CA SER A 303 -6.99 5.65 25.52
C SER A 303 -5.76 6.37 26.05
N GLU A 304 -5.59 7.62 25.64
CA GLU A 304 -4.63 8.54 26.23
C GLU A 304 -5.31 9.77 26.80
N ASN A 305 -4.76 10.29 27.90
CA ASN A 305 -5.27 11.48 28.58
C ASN A 305 -4.18 12.52 28.67
N HIS A 306 -4.52 13.75 28.29
CA HIS A 306 -3.62 14.91 28.36
C HIS A 306 -4.28 16.02 29.15
N LEU A 307 -3.51 16.66 30.03
CA LEU A 307 -3.97 17.85 30.73
C LEU A 307 -3.81 19.08 29.81
N ILE A 308 -4.85 19.83 29.68
CA ILE A 308 -4.91 21.10 28.95
C ILE A 308 -5.50 22.17 29.85
N SER A 309 -5.16 23.43 29.63
CA SER A 309 -5.64 24.56 30.41
C SER A 309 -6.31 25.57 29.51
N VAL A 310 -7.38 26.17 30.01
CA VAL A 310 -8.06 27.33 29.38
C VAL A 310 -7.83 28.52 30.29
N ALA A 311 -7.34 29.62 29.72
CA ALA A 311 -7.14 30.90 30.38
C ALA A 311 -7.74 32.02 29.51
N TYR A 312 -7.98 33.18 30.10
CA TYR A 312 -8.41 34.41 29.38
C TYR A 312 -7.44 35.53 29.64
#